data_581048894ff176eb15c36b44d5f47c12
#
_entry.id   581048894ff176eb15c36b44d5f47c12
#
_cell.length_a   1.000
_cell.length_b   1.000
_cell.length_c   1.000
_cell.angle_alpha   90.00
_cell.angle_beta   90.00
_cell.angle_gamma   90.00
#
_symmetry.space_group_name_H-M   'P 1'
#
loop_
_entity.id
_entity.type
_entity.pdbx_description
1 polymer ?
#
loop_
_entity_poly.entity_id
_entity_poly.type
_entity_poly.pdbx_seq_one_letter_code
_entity_poly.pdbx_strand_id
1 'polypeptide(L)'
;MIRKKDIADNFSNKYLETLIKNVIENNSQDNQDFFTSELSTSYLYTLVSVDETTQKNITMLRTLEEKDTFLPVFTNEKEMEAVKAKYDFETVLISFVEICDLILYNGSDYKGIMINPDTDRIIVDKELLENIVELHREVDDVITIHEGQSVEVMSIDKKNEPKNIINVLNDLFKKEKNVNAAYLRLLNHNGNLSYLLVTDFEGDKDIIFKKISEKVKPHLKNIYLDQLEFNTEFGKEVTKDIKPFYRKKTFGIF
;
A
#
# COMPACT_ATOMS: atom_id res chain seq x y z
N MET A 1 -2.95 11.81 2.62
CA MET A 1 -1.79 12.37 1.89
C MET A 1 -0.60 12.42 2.83
N ILE A 2 0.41 11.60 2.57
CA ILE A 2 1.62 11.53 3.40
C ILE A 2 2.58 12.61 2.91
N ARG A 3 3.04 13.49 3.81
CA ARG A 3 3.98 14.55 3.44
C ARG A 3 5.38 13.96 3.26
N LYS A 4 6.17 14.51 2.35
CA LYS A 4 7.56 14.11 2.04
C LYS A 4 8.46 13.92 3.29
N LYS A 5 8.15 14.57 4.43
CA LYS A 5 8.88 14.43 5.71
C LYS A 5 8.72 13.07 6.38
N ASP A 6 7.75 12.27 5.97
CA ASP A 6 7.42 10.99 6.60
C ASP A 6 8.01 9.80 5.84
N ILE A 7 8.65 10.06 4.69
CA ILE A 7 9.27 9.03 3.83
C ILE A 7 10.74 9.41 3.62
N ALA A 8 11.59 8.39 3.65
CA ALA A 8 13.03 8.55 3.48
C ALA A 8 13.38 9.37 2.23
N ASP A 9 14.33 10.31 2.38
CA ASP A 9 14.91 11.00 1.24
C ASP A 9 15.36 9.97 0.19
N ASN A 10 14.92 10.14 -1.08
CA ASN A 10 15.13 9.25 -2.22
C ASN A 10 14.20 8.01 -2.32
N PHE A 11 12.92 8.17 -2.04
CA PHE A 11 11.95 7.13 -2.40
C PHE A 11 12.01 6.82 -3.91
N SER A 12 12.09 5.54 -4.25
CA SER A 12 12.07 5.06 -5.64
C SER A 12 11.37 3.71 -5.70
N ASN A 13 10.44 3.57 -6.63
CA ASN A 13 9.69 2.33 -6.89
C ASN A 13 10.43 1.42 -7.89
N LYS A 14 11.65 0.99 -7.55
CA LYS A 14 12.51 0.22 -8.45
C LYS A 14 11.84 -1.05 -9.00
N TYR A 15 11.02 -1.69 -8.19
CA TYR A 15 10.33 -2.90 -8.63
C TYR A 15 9.23 -2.57 -9.64
N LEU A 16 8.40 -1.56 -9.36
CA LEU A 16 7.40 -1.07 -10.32
C LEU A 16 8.06 -0.61 -11.63
N GLU A 17 9.20 0.08 -11.56
CA GLU A 17 9.99 0.47 -12.74
C GLU A 17 10.44 -0.74 -13.57
N THR A 18 10.82 -1.84 -12.90
CA THR A 18 11.18 -3.09 -13.59
C THR A 18 9.96 -3.70 -14.26
N LEU A 19 8.82 -3.74 -13.58
CA LEU A 19 7.57 -4.28 -14.15
C LEU A 19 7.05 -3.44 -15.31
N ILE A 20 7.17 -2.11 -15.24
CA ILE A 20 6.88 -1.22 -16.37
C ILE A 20 7.70 -1.61 -17.60
N LYS A 21 9.01 -1.81 -17.45
CA LYS A 21 9.87 -2.24 -18.56
C LYS A 21 9.46 -3.61 -19.11
N ASN A 22 9.15 -4.55 -18.23
CA ASN A 22 8.69 -5.88 -18.64
C ASN A 22 7.40 -5.81 -19.46
N VAL A 23 6.44 -4.97 -19.08
CA VAL A 23 5.20 -4.77 -19.84
C VAL A 23 5.47 -4.10 -21.19
N ILE A 24 6.38 -3.11 -21.26
CA ILE A 24 6.76 -2.45 -22.51
C ILE A 24 7.46 -3.42 -23.46
N GLU A 25 8.38 -4.25 -22.94
CA GLU A 25 9.14 -5.21 -23.73
C GLU A 25 8.30 -6.41 -24.17
N ASN A 26 7.43 -6.89 -23.31
CA ASN A 26 6.56 -8.05 -23.55
C ASN A 26 5.24 -7.88 -22.80
N ASN A 27 4.20 -7.45 -23.53
CA ASN A 27 2.87 -7.20 -22.98
C ASN A 27 2.07 -8.53 -22.80
N SER A 28 2.66 -9.50 -22.09
CA SER A 28 2.00 -10.75 -21.70
C SER A 28 1.03 -10.53 -20.53
N GLN A 29 0.05 -11.44 -20.39
CA GLN A 29 -0.90 -11.38 -19.26
C GLN A 29 -0.15 -11.42 -17.92
N ASP A 30 0.83 -12.31 -17.75
CA ASP A 30 1.61 -12.41 -16.52
C ASP A 30 2.30 -11.08 -16.16
N ASN A 31 2.90 -10.40 -17.14
CA ASN A 31 3.55 -9.11 -16.91
C ASN A 31 2.52 -8.01 -16.55
N GLN A 32 1.34 -8.03 -17.16
CA GLN A 32 0.25 -7.12 -16.81
C GLN A 32 -0.25 -7.38 -15.38
N ASP A 33 -0.43 -8.64 -15.00
CA ASP A 33 -0.89 -9.04 -13.67
C ASP A 33 0.12 -8.62 -12.58
N PHE A 34 1.41 -8.83 -12.81
CA PHE A 34 2.45 -8.37 -11.89
C PHE A 34 2.49 -6.84 -11.78
N PHE A 35 2.40 -6.15 -12.89
CA PHE A 35 2.37 -4.68 -12.92
C PHE A 35 1.16 -4.12 -12.16
N THR A 36 -0.04 -4.61 -12.43
CA THR A 36 -1.27 -4.14 -11.77
C THR A 36 -1.28 -4.47 -10.28
N SER A 37 -0.78 -5.64 -9.91
CA SER A 37 -0.61 -6.03 -8.50
C SER A 37 0.33 -5.09 -7.75
N GLU A 38 1.51 -4.80 -8.30
CA GLU A 38 2.46 -3.88 -7.66
C GLU A 38 1.93 -2.44 -7.64
N LEU A 39 1.31 -1.99 -8.73
CA LEU A 39 0.73 -0.65 -8.82
C LEU A 39 -0.30 -0.41 -7.72
N SER A 40 -1.13 -1.40 -7.41
CA SER A 40 -2.21 -1.31 -6.42
C SER A 40 -1.74 -1.00 -5.01
N THR A 41 -0.50 -1.37 -4.68
CA THR A 41 0.13 -1.14 -3.37
C THR A 41 1.14 0.00 -3.37
N SER A 42 1.40 0.58 -4.55
CA SER A 42 2.45 1.59 -4.74
C SER A 42 2.08 2.97 -4.21
N TYR A 43 3.10 3.69 -3.78
CA TYR A 43 3.09 5.15 -3.70
C TYR A 43 3.76 5.74 -4.93
N LEU A 44 3.24 6.86 -5.42
CA LEU A 44 3.76 7.54 -6.60
C LEU A 44 3.92 9.02 -6.28
N TYR A 45 4.92 9.64 -6.88
CA TYR A 45 5.02 11.10 -6.83
C TYR A 45 4.00 11.74 -7.76
N THR A 46 3.45 12.86 -7.34
CA THR A 46 2.73 13.78 -8.21
C THR A 46 3.12 15.23 -7.87
N LEU A 47 2.76 16.15 -8.74
CA LEU A 47 3.09 17.56 -8.62
C LEU A 47 1.83 18.38 -8.38
N VAL A 48 1.90 19.28 -7.40
CA VAL A 48 0.80 20.16 -7.01
C VAL A 48 1.29 21.60 -6.96
N SER A 49 0.43 22.55 -7.36
CA SER A 49 0.63 23.95 -7.05
C SER A 49 -0.25 24.34 -5.88
N VAL A 50 0.33 25.07 -4.94
CA VAL A 50 -0.39 25.60 -3.78
C VAL A 50 -0.68 27.06 -4.05
N ASP A 51 -1.94 27.45 -4.00
CA ASP A 51 -2.30 28.88 -4.03
C ASP A 51 -1.94 29.53 -2.69
N GLU A 52 -0.88 30.32 -2.67
CA GLU A 52 -0.37 31.01 -1.48
C GLU A 52 -1.40 31.97 -0.85
N THR A 53 -2.39 32.44 -1.66
CA THR A 53 -3.36 33.45 -1.20
C THR A 53 -4.51 32.82 -0.41
N THR A 54 -4.88 31.59 -0.70
CA THR A 54 -6.06 30.95 -0.10
C THR A 54 -5.74 29.75 0.78
N GLN A 55 -4.54 29.17 0.68
CA GLN A 55 -4.10 27.93 1.37
C GLN A 55 -5.05 26.73 1.23
N LYS A 56 -6.08 26.81 0.36
CA LYS A 56 -7.17 25.84 0.27
C LYS A 56 -7.29 25.14 -1.07
N ASN A 57 -6.72 25.70 -2.15
CA ASN A 57 -6.84 25.08 -3.47
C ASN A 57 -5.50 24.44 -3.87
N ILE A 58 -5.43 23.13 -3.73
CA ILE A 58 -4.36 22.35 -4.32
C ILE A 58 -4.76 22.02 -5.76
N THR A 59 -4.01 22.57 -6.71
CA THR A 59 -4.19 22.24 -8.13
C THR A 59 -3.18 21.19 -8.51
N MET A 60 -3.64 19.99 -8.85
CA MET A 60 -2.76 18.92 -9.33
C MET A 60 -2.41 19.18 -10.81
N LEU A 61 -1.18 18.84 -11.17
CA LEU A 61 -0.73 18.91 -12.55
C LEU A 61 -1.60 18.00 -13.43
N ARG A 62 -1.79 18.43 -14.67
CA ARG A 62 -2.53 17.67 -15.69
C ARG A 62 -1.67 17.49 -16.92
N THR A 63 -1.77 16.33 -17.55
CA THR A 63 -1.22 16.08 -18.87
C THR A 63 -2.33 15.70 -19.84
N LEU A 64 -2.14 15.96 -21.12
CA LEU A 64 -3.13 15.67 -22.17
C LEU A 64 -2.60 14.59 -23.09
N GLU A 65 -3.46 13.65 -23.42
CA GLU A 65 -3.25 12.66 -24.45
C GLU A 65 -4.50 12.63 -25.34
N GLU A 66 -4.32 12.85 -26.62
CA GLU A 66 -5.37 12.91 -27.67
C GLU A 66 -6.52 13.92 -27.43
N LYS A 67 -6.86 14.35 -26.32
CA LYS A 67 -7.87 15.30 -25.82
C LYS A 67 -8.30 14.96 -24.40
N ASP A 68 -7.87 13.79 -23.89
CA ASP A 68 -8.19 13.35 -22.55
C ASP A 68 -7.16 13.89 -21.55
N THR A 69 -7.63 14.12 -20.35
CA THR A 69 -6.82 14.67 -19.26
C THR A 69 -6.44 13.54 -18.29
N PHE A 70 -5.15 13.37 -18.05
CA PHE A 70 -4.63 12.38 -17.10
C PHE A 70 -3.90 13.05 -15.95
N LEU A 71 -3.91 12.40 -14.77
CA LEU A 71 -3.08 12.78 -13.65
C LEU A 71 -1.65 12.23 -13.88
N PRO A 72 -0.64 13.08 -14.07
CA PRO A 72 0.74 12.60 -14.17
C PRO A 72 1.24 12.15 -12.82
N VAL A 73 1.82 10.95 -12.80
CA VAL A 73 2.45 10.36 -11.63
C VAL A 73 3.84 9.83 -12.00
N PHE A 74 4.73 9.75 -11.02
CA PHE A 74 6.13 9.44 -11.26
C PHE A 74 6.62 8.38 -10.28
N THR A 75 7.44 7.44 -10.75
CA THR A 75 7.97 6.35 -9.95
C THR A 75 9.12 6.78 -9.04
N ASN A 76 9.83 7.84 -9.39
CA ASN A 76 10.96 8.38 -8.65
C ASN A 76 11.15 9.89 -8.90
N GLU A 77 12.06 10.52 -8.14
CA GLU A 77 12.35 11.95 -8.27
C GLU A 77 12.96 12.32 -9.62
N LYS A 78 13.79 11.46 -10.22
CA LYS A 78 14.45 11.72 -11.50
C LYS A 78 13.44 11.90 -12.63
N GLU A 79 12.37 11.10 -12.63
CA GLU A 79 11.30 11.21 -13.62
C GLU A 79 10.55 12.54 -13.54
N MET A 80 10.56 13.19 -12.37
CA MET A 80 9.94 14.51 -12.16
C MET A 80 10.82 15.70 -12.55
N GLU A 81 12.15 15.53 -12.58
CA GLU A 81 13.10 16.65 -12.71
C GLU A 81 12.84 17.52 -13.94
N ALA A 82 12.52 16.90 -15.07
CA ALA A 82 12.23 17.60 -16.32
C ALA A 82 11.00 18.51 -16.23
N VAL A 83 10.00 18.09 -15.46
CA VAL A 83 8.76 18.87 -15.25
C VAL A 83 8.99 19.93 -14.19
N LYS A 84 9.65 19.61 -13.08
CA LYS A 84 9.98 20.58 -12.01
C LYS A 84 10.87 21.72 -12.48
N ALA A 85 11.77 21.45 -13.44
CA ALA A 85 12.64 22.50 -14.00
C ALA A 85 11.87 23.56 -14.79
N LYS A 86 10.65 23.26 -15.23
CA LYS A 86 9.81 24.17 -16.03
C LYS A 86 8.79 24.95 -15.21
N TYR A 87 8.42 24.43 -14.03
CA TYR A 87 7.31 24.94 -13.22
C TYR A 87 7.63 24.88 -11.73
N ASP A 88 7.12 25.85 -10.99
CA ASP A 88 7.25 25.89 -9.51
C ASP A 88 6.13 25.06 -8.89
N PHE A 89 6.37 23.75 -8.76
CA PHE A 89 5.44 22.80 -8.16
C PHE A 89 6.02 22.15 -6.91
N GLU A 90 5.18 21.92 -5.92
CA GLU A 90 5.51 21.06 -4.79
C GLU A 90 5.35 19.58 -5.16
N THR A 91 6.24 18.77 -4.62
CA THR A 91 6.17 17.31 -4.75
C THR A 91 5.34 16.72 -3.63
N VAL A 92 4.38 15.89 -3.98
CA VAL A 92 3.55 15.13 -3.05
C VAL A 92 3.67 13.65 -3.39
N LEU A 93 3.78 12.82 -2.37
CA LEU A 93 3.65 11.38 -2.52
C LEU A 93 2.19 11.00 -2.28
N ILE A 94 1.63 10.22 -3.20
CA ILE A 94 0.23 9.80 -3.21
C ILE A 94 0.16 8.28 -3.35
N SER A 95 -0.64 7.62 -2.53
CA SER A 95 -0.87 6.18 -2.65
C SER A 95 -1.83 5.86 -3.80
N PHE A 96 -1.77 4.64 -4.31
CA PHE A 96 -2.71 4.17 -5.33
C PHE A 96 -4.18 4.35 -4.89
N VAL A 97 -4.48 4.10 -3.61
CA VAL A 97 -5.84 4.29 -3.07
C VAL A 97 -6.28 5.76 -3.15
N GLU A 98 -5.41 6.70 -2.77
CA GLU A 98 -5.71 8.13 -2.86
C GLU A 98 -5.87 8.57 -4.33
N ILE A 99 -5.11 7.97 -5.26
CA ILE A 99 -5.28 8.18 -6.71
C ILE A 99 -6.67 7.71 -7.15
N CYS A 100 -7.07 6.50 -6.76
CA CYS A 100 -8.39 5.96 -7.10
C CYS A 100 -9.51 6.81 -6.49
N ASP A 101 -9.38 7.24 -5.24
CA ASP A 101 -10.34 8.13 -4.60
C ASP A 101 -10.50 9.45 -5.39
N LEU A 102 -9.39 10.03 -5.81
CA LEU A 102 -9.40 11.26 -6.59
C LEU A 102 -10.06 11.09 -7.96
N ILE A 103 -9.72 10.01 -8.68
CA ILE A 103 -10.11 9.84 -10.08
C ILE A 103 -11.50 9.23 -10.22
N LEU A 104 -11.83 8.24 -9.39
CA LEU A 104 -13.05 7.45 -9.53
C LEU A 104 -14.23 8.04 -8.76
N TYR A 105 -13.98 8.59 -7.56
CA TYR A 105 -15.06 8.91 -6.63
C TYR A 105 -15.27 10.40 -6.36
N ASN A 106 -14.27 11.26 -6.56
CA ASN A 106 -14.36 12.68 -6.23
C ASN A 106 -14.78 13.57 -7.42
N GLY A 107 -15.35 12.99 -8.47
CA GLY A 107 -15.91 13.75 -9.60
C GLY A 107 -14.87 14.51 -10.43
N SER A 108 -13.61 14.06 -10.43
CA SER A 108 -12.56 14.64 -11.25
C SER A 108 -12.81 14.42 -12.75
N ASP A 109 -12.28 15.30 -13.58
CA ASP A 109 -12.32 15.16 -15.04
C ASP A 109 -11.14 14.34 -15.60
N TYR A 110 -10.25 13.80 -14.73
CA TYR A 110 -9.20 12.88 -15.13
C TYR A 110 -9.78 11.60 -15.72
N LYS A 111 -9.19 11.14 -16.82
CA LYS A 111 -9.53 9.86 -17.48
C LYS A 111 -8.70 8.68 -16.96
N GLY A 112 -7.77 8.94 -16.06
CA GLY A 112 -6.86 7.97 -15.48
C GLY A 112 -5.57 8.63 -15.01
N ILE A 113 -4.51 7.83 -14.90
CA ILE A 113 -3.16 8.31 -14.63
C ILE A 113 -2.25 8.09 -15.83
N MET A 114 -1.20 8.89 -15.91
CA MET A 114 -0.08 8.67 -16.83
C MET A 114 1.20 8.56 -16.01
N ILE A 115 1.81 7.39 -16.01
CA ILE A 115 3.03 7.10 -15.27
C ILE A 115 4.23 7.50 -16.14
N ASN A 116 5.15 8.28 -15.56
CA ASN A 116 6.39 8.76 -16.19
C ASN A 116 6.13 9.37 -17.59
N PRO A 117 5.40 10.49 -17.71
CA PRO A 117 4.92 11.05 -18.99
C PRO A 117 6.00 11.32 -20.03
N ASP A 118 7.20 11.69 -19.57
CA ASP A 118 8.31 12.07 -20.44
C ASP A 118 9.20 10.87 -20.87
N THR A 119 9.00 9.69 -20.26
CA THR A 119 9.84 8.49 -20.51
C THR A 119 8.99 7.28 -20.88
N ASP A 120 8.48 6.53 -19.89
CA ASP A 120 7.76 5.27 -20.10
C ASP A 120 6.35 5.48 -20.67
N ARG A 121 5.69 6.57 -20.27
CA ARG A 121 4.38 7.01 -20.74
C ARG A 121 3.28 5.94 -20.66
N ILE A 122 3.20 5.26 -19.54
CA ILE A 122 2.17 4.24 -19.32
C ILE A 122 0.86 4.91 -18.92
N ILE A 123 -0.18 4.66 -19.71
CA ILE A 123 -1.55 5.10 -19.40
C ILE A 123 -2.29 3.98 -18.67
N VAL A 124 -2.85 4.33 -17.51
CA VAL A 124 -3.79 3.50 -16.76
C VAL A 124 -5.12 4.28 -16.73
N ASP A 125 -6.05 3.88 -17.54
CA ASP A 125 -7.35 4.54 -17.66
C ASP A 125 -8.28 4.22 -16.48
N LYS A 126 -9.47 4.84 -16.45
CA LYS A 126 -10.44 4.62 -15.37
C LYS A 126 -10.90 3.17 -15.28
N GLU A 127 -11.13 2.53 -16.42
CA GLU A 127 -11.60 1.15 -16.47
C GLU A 127 -10.57 0.21 -15.85
N LEU A 128 -9.29 0.38 -16.18
CA LEU A 128 -8.22 -0.41 -15.58
C LEU A 128 -8.04 -0.09 -14.08
N LEU A 129 -8.17 1.18 -13.67
CA LEU A 129 -8.15 1.56 -12.25
C LEU A 129 -9.30 0.90 -11.48
N GLU A 130 -10.53 0.90 -12.03
CA GLU A 130 -11.68 0.22 -11.44
C GLU A 130 -11.45 -1.28 -11.32
N ASN A 131 -10.95 -1.92 -12.37
CA ASN A 131 -10.62 -3.34 -12.39
C ASN A 131 -9.57 -3.70 -11.33
N ILE A 132 -8.50 -2.90 -11.20
CA ILE A 132 -7.48 -3.11 -10.17
C ILE A 132 -8.09 -3.01 -8.77
N VAL A 133 -8.95 -2.00 -8.52
CA VAL A 133 -9.64 -1.84 -7.24
C VAL A 133 -10.56 -3.04 -6.96
N GLU A 134 -11.29 -3.53 -7.96
CA GLU A 134 -12.24 -4.62 -7.82
C GLU A 134 -11.53 -5.94 -7.55
N LEU A 135 -10.48 -6.26 -8.31
CA LEU A 135 -9.62 -7.43 -8.10
C LEU A 135 -9.03 -7.45 -6.67
N HIS A 136 -8.64 -6.28 -6.14
CA HIS A 136 -8.10 -6.18 -4.78
C HIS A 136 -9.19 -6.17 -3.69
N ARG A 137 -10.46 -5.99 -4.04
CA ARG A 137 -11.59 -6.18 -3.12
C ARG A 137 -11.99 -7.64 -2.97
N GLU A 138 -11.77 -8.45 -4.02
CA GLU A 138 -12.16 -9.86 -4.06
C GLU A 138 -11.03 -10.80 -3.62
N VAL A 139 -9.78 -10.39 -3.77
CA VAL A 139 -8.63 -11.18 -3.32
C VAL A 139 -8.30 -10.76 -1.88
N ASP A 140 -8.68 -11.59 -0.91
CA ASP A 140 -8.09 -11.56 0.43
C ASP A 140 -6.57 -11.73 0.26
N ASP A 141 -5.89 -10.65 0.21
CA ASP A 141 -4.48 -10.32 0.29
C ASP A 141 -3.51 -11.48 0.57
N VAL A 142 -3.12 -12.20 -0.45
CA VAL A 142 -1.90 -13.00 -0.40
C VAL A 142 -0.78 -12.17 -1.04
N ILE A 143 0.02 -11.49 -0.23
CA ILE A 143 1.27 -10.92 -0.72
C ILE A 143 2.20 -12.07 -1.11
N THR A 144 2.43 -12.24 -2.40
CA THR A 144 3.46 -13.14 -2.90
C THR A 144 4.75 -12.35 -3.04
N ILE A 145 5.74 -12.65 -2.19
CA ILE A 145 7.06 -12.04 -2.28
C ILE A 145 7.84 -12.80 -3.35
N HIS A 146 8.20 -12.10 -4.43
CA HIS A 146 9.01 -12.66 -5.52
C HIS A 146 10.50 -12.45 -5.27
N GLU A 147 11.33 -13.31 -5.88
CA GLU A 147 12.80 -13.19 -5.82
C GLU A 147 13.24 -11.82 -6.38
N GLY A 148 14.01 -11.08 -5.58
CA GLY A 148 14.49 -9.73 -5.92
C GLY A 148 13.72 -8.58 -5.26
N GLN A 149 12.59 -8.84 -4.61
CA GLN A 149 11.89 -7.83 -3.80
C GLN A 149 12.60 -7.60 -2.47
N SER A 150 12.70 -6.33 -2.07
CA SER A 150 13.23 -5.96 -0.75
C SER A 150 12.09 -5.90 0.26
N VAL A 151 12.09 -6.85 1.19
CA VAL A 151 11.15 -6.86 2.31
C VAL A 151 11.91 -6.64 3.60
N GLU A 152 11.53 -5.60 4.33
CA GLU A 152 12.10 -5.27 5.63
C GLU A 152 11.00 -5.32 6.70
N VAL A 153 11.23 -6.12 7.75
CA VAL A 153 10.30 -6.21 8.88
C VAL A 153 10.86 -5.45 10.08
N MET A 154 10.14 -4.41 10.49
CA MET A 154 10.58 -3.49 11.53
C MET A 154 9.74 -3.60 12.79
N SER A 155 10.32 -3.21 13.92
CA SER A 155 9.59 -3.07 15.18
C SER A 155 8.75 -1.79 15.18
N ILE A 156 7.56 -1.85 15.75
CA ILE A 156 6.75 -0.66 15.98
C ILE A 156 7.22 0.02 17.27
N ASP A 157 7.60 1.28 17.18
CA ASP A 157 7.92 2.08 18.36
C ASP A 157 6.65 2.25 19.23
N LYS A 158 6.78 2.10 20.54
CA LYS A 158 5.67 2.22 21.51
C LYS A 158 4.87 3.52 21.37
N LYS A 159 5.49 4.60 20.90
CA LYS A 159 4.83 5.89 20.69
C LYS A 159 3.90 5.86 19.46
N ASN A 160 4.23 5.02 18.49
CA ASN A 160 3.54 4.90 17.21
C ASN A 160 2.66 3.64 17.14
N GLU A 161 2.50 2.93 18.26
CA GLU A 161 1.72 1.72 18.32
C GLU A 161 0.24 2.00 17.98
N PRO A 162 -0.37 1.26 17.02
CA PRO A 162 -1.74 1.50 16.57
C PRO A 162 -2.76 0.97 17.58
N LYS A 163 -2.92 1.69 18.69
CA LYS A 163 -3.76 1.27 19.83
C LYS A 163 -5.19 0.90 19.42
N ASN A 164 -5.75 1.60 18.42
CA ASN A 164 -7.10 1.30 17.94
C ASN A 164 -7.18 -0.10 17.32
N ILE A 165 -6.22 -0.44 16.47
CA ILE A 165 -6.13 -1.75 15.82
C ILE A 165 -5.90 -2.84 16.88
N ILE A 166 -4.92 -2.63 17.77
CA ILE A 166 -4.59 -3.57 18.85
C ILE A 166 -5.79 -3.84 19.77
N ASN A 167 -6.55 -2.81 20.12
CA ASN A 167 -7.74 -2.96 20.97
C ASN A 167 -8.82 -3.79 20.27
N VAL A 168 -9.10 -3.50 19.00
CA VAL A 168 -10.10 -4.23 18.21
C VAL A 168 -9.70 -5.69 18.04
N LEU A 169 -8.43 -5.97 17.75
CA LEU A 169 -7.89 -7.33 17.65
C LEU A 169 -7.93 -8.06 19.00
N ASN A 170 -7.57 -7.40 20.09
CA ASN A 170 -7.69 -8.00 21.42
C ASN A 170 -9.13 -8.42 21.75
N ASP A 171 -10.11 -7.58 21.39
CA ASP A 171 -11.52 -7.90 21.65
C ASP A 171 -12.06 -9.00 20.72
N LEU A 172 -11.56 -9.10 19.50
CA LEU A 172 -11.82 -10.22 18.60
C LEU A 172 -11.22 -11.52 19.17
N PHE A 173 -9.93 -11.54 19.46
CA PHE A 173 -9.22 -12.74 19.88
C PHE A 173 -9.65 -13.30 21.23
N LYS A 174 -10.18 -12.46 22.13
CA LYS A 174 -10.84 -12.95 23.36
C LYS A 174 -12.07 -13.83 23.06
N LYS A 175 -12.73 -13.62 21.92
CA LYS A 175 -13.92 -14.37 21.50
C LYS A 175 -13.55 -15.59 20.65
N GLU A 176 -12.41 -15.52 19.94
CA GLU A 176 -11.92 -16.60 19.08
C GLU A 176 -11.06 -17.57 19.91
N LYS A 177 -11.69 -18.68 20.33
CA LYS A 177 -11.04 -19.66 21.23
C LYS A 177 -9.86 -20.39 20.58
N ASN A 178 -9.75 -20.34 19.28
CA ASN A 178 -8.69 -20.97 18.51
C ASN A 178 -7.46 -20.09 18.27
N VAL A 179 -7.46 -18.81 18.69
CA VAL A 179 -6.29 -17.94 18.61
C VAL A 179 -5.47 -18.04 19.88
N ASN A 180 -4.20 -18.41 19.77
CA ASN A 180 -3.27 -18.61 20.87
C ASN A 180 -2.43 -17.36 21.16
N ALA A 181 -1.91 -16.72 20.11
CA ALA A 181 -1.09 -15.50 20.24
C ALA A 181 -1.19 -14.64 18.98
N ALA A 182 -0.90 -13.35 19.11
CA ALA A 182 -0.80 -12.44 17.98
C ALA A 182 0.31 -11.41 18.18
N TYR A 183 1.00 -11.08 17.09
CA TYR A 183 2.13 -10.18 17.03
C TYR A 183 1.88 -9.14 15.97
N LEU A 184 2.38 -7.91 16.17
CA LEU A 184 2.25 -6.83 15.19
C LEU A 184 3.61 -6.22 14.91
N ARG A 185 3.94 -6.10 13.63
CA ARG A 185 5.16 -5.50 13.10
C ARG A 185 4.81 -4.43 12.06
N LEU A 186 5.81 -3.69 11.61
CA LEU A 186 5.74 -2.95 10.35
C LEU A 186 6.45 -3.75 9.28
N LEU A 187 5.83 -3.84 8.13
CA LEU A 187 6.40 -4.39 6.90
C LEU A 187 6.69 -3.22 5.97
N ASN A 188 7.91 -3.15 5.47
CA ASN A 188 8.29 -2.28 4.37
C ASN A 188 8.56 -3.15 3.15
N HIS A 189 7.67 -3.05 2.17
CA HIS A 189 7.81 -3.75 0.90
C HIS A 189 8.02 -2.70 -0.19
N ASN A 190 9.23 -2.60 -0.71
CA ASN A 190 9.62 -1.64 -1.75
C ASN A 190 9.29 -0.16 -1.42
N GLY A 191 9.37 0.24 -0.15
CA GLY A 191 9.02 1.58 0.32
C GLY A 191 7.57 1.73 0.76
N ASN A 192 6.72 0.74 0.53
CA ASN A 192 5.35 0.72 1.02
C ASN A 192 5.28 0.15 2.43
N LEU A 193 4.71 0.93 3.35
CA LEU A 193 4.56 0.52 4.74
C LEU A 193 3.18 -0.07 4.99
N SER A 194 3.16 -1.25 5.61
CA SER A 194 1.96 -1.90 6.10
C SER A 194 2.16 -2.41 7.53
N TYR A 195 1.07 -2.74 8.21
CA TYR A 195 1.15 -3.55 9.41
C TYR A 195 1.21 -5.02 9.02
N LEU A 196 2.15 -5.77 9.60
CA LEU A 196 2.22 -7.23 9.49
C LEU A 196 1.67 -7.83 10.78
N LEU A 197 0.49 -8.43 10.70
CA LEU A 197 -0.13 -9.18 11.78
C LEU A 197 0.24 -10.65 11.65
N VAL A 198 1.00 -11.17 12.59
CA VAL A 198 1.30 -12.61 12.66
C VAL A 198 0.42 -13.24 13.73
N THR A 199 -0.38 -14.24 13.33
CA THR A 199 -1.35 -14.88 14.21
C THR A 199 -1.05 -16.36 14.40
N ASP A 200 -0.94 -16.79 15.67
CA ASP A 200 -0.85 -18.20 16.07
C ASP A 200 -2.26 -18.69 16.41
N PHE A 201 -2.77 -19.61 15.60
CA PHE A 201 -4.13 -20.12 15.71
C PHE A 201 -4.24 -21.59 15.27
N GLU A 202 -5.36 -22.23 15.61
CA GLU A 202 -5.75 -23.55 15.15
C GLU A 202 -6.97 -23.44 14.25
N GLY A 203 -7.04 -24.25 13.20
CA GLY A 203 -8.19 -24.32 12.29
C GLY A 203 -7.96 -23.64 10.95
N ASP A 204 -9.03 -23.18 10.32
CA ASP A 204 -9.04 -22.66 8.97
C ASP A 204 -8.52 -21.21 8.93
N LYS A 205 -7.48 -21.00 8.12
CA LYS A 205 -6.84 -19.71 7.91
C LYS A 205 -7.80 -18.67 7.33
N ASP A 206 -8.54 -19.05 6.30
CA ASP A 206 -9.36 -18.11 5.55
C ASP A 206 -10.51 -17.57 6.42
N ILE A 207 -11.01 -18.41 7.32
CA ILE A 207 -12.06 -18.01 8.27
C ILE A 207 -11.52 -16.96 9.26
N ILE A 208 -10.34 -17.19 9.86
CA ILE A 208 -9.81 -16.28 10.88
C ILE A 208 -9.31 -14.99 10.25
N PHE A 209 -8.63 -15.06 9.11
CA PHE A 209 -8.11 -13.89 8.39
C PHE A 209 -9.25 -12.98 7.90
N LYS A 210 -10.32 -13.56 7.37
CA LYS A 210 -11.52 -12.82 6.99
C LYS A 210 -12.13 -12.07 8.19
N LYS A 211 -12.28 -12.72 9.34
CA LYS A 211 -12.78 -12.08 10.56
C LYS A 211 -11.89 -10.93 11.02
N ILE A 212 -10.57 -11.10 10.92
CA ILE A 212 -9.59 -10.06 11.25
C ILE A 212 -9.76 -8.87 10.31
N SER A 213 -9.76 -9.11 8.98
CA SER A 213 -9.92 -8.08 7.96
C SER A 213 -11.21 -7.27 8.16
N GLU A 214 -12.36 -7.95 8.34
CA GLU A 214 -13.64 -7.30 8.58
C GLU A 214 -13.64 -6.39 9.83
N LYS A 215 -12.93 -6.79 10.89
CA LYS A 215 -12.87 -6.03 12.15
C LYS A 215 -11.90 -4.87 12.09
N VAL A 216 -10.77 -5.03 11.42
CA VAL A 216 -9.70 -4.02 11.38
C VAL A 216 -9.94 -2.98 10.31
N LYS A 217 -10.56 -3.34 9.17
CA LYS A 217 -10.82 -2.45 8.02
C LYS A 217 -11.32 -1.04 8.38
N PRO A 218 -12.30 -0.84 9.30
CA PRO A 218 -12.75 0.50 9.68
C PRO A 218 -11.71 1.34 10.44
N HIS A 219 -10.64 0.73 10.91
CA HIS A 219 -9.59 1.35 11.72
C HIS A 219 -8.28 1.56 10.96
N LEU A 220 -8.16 1.02 9.75
CA LEU A 220 -7.04 1.24 8.84
C LEU A 220 -7.22 2.60 8.16
N LYS A 221 -6.35 3.56 8.55
CA LYS A 221 -6.34 4.91 7.98
C LYS A 221 -5.21 5.03 6.97
N ASN A 222 -5.28 4.67 5.77
CA ASN A 222 -4.21 4.78 4.77
C ASN A 222 -2.96 3.91 5.05
N ILE A 223 -3.14 2.81 5.75
CA ILE A 223 -2.11 1.78 5.93
C ILE A 223 -2.78 0.42 5.83
N TYR A 224 -2.14 -0.53 5.14
CA TYR A 224 -2.64 -1.89 4.98
C TYR A 224 -2.32 -2.76 6.19
N LEU A 225 -3.05 -3.86 6.33
CA LEU A 225 -2.77 -4.93 7.28
C LEU A 225 -2.52 -6.22 6.52
N ASP A 226 -1.27 -6.62 6.46
CA ASP A 226 -0.87 -7.93 5.97
C ASP A 226 -1.03 -8.97 7.07
N GLN A 227 -1.49 -10.15 6.70
CA GLN A 227 -1.74 -11.24 7.64
C GLN A 227 -0.84 -12.43 7.33
N LEU A 228 -0.25 -13.01 8.37
CA LEU A 228 0.68 -14.12 8.26
C LEU A 228 0.40 -15.16 9.35
N GLU A 229 0.49 -16.43 8.99
CA GLU A 229 0.44 -17.53 9.96
C GLU A 229 1.75 -17.63 10.72
N PHE A 230 1.66 -17.72 12.04
CA PHE A 230 2.83 -17.94 12.91
C PHE A 230 3.60 -19.22 12.57
N ASN A 231 2.89 -20.30 12.15
CA ASN A 231 3.50 -21.61 11.90
C ASN A 231 4.35 -21.68 10.62
N THR A 232 4.37 -20.64 9.78
CA THR A 232 5.29 -20.55 8.65
C THR A 232 6.72 -20.25 9.12
N GLU A 233 7.72 -20.55 8.29
CA GLU A 233 9.13 -20.21 8.59
C GLU A 233 9.29 -18.69 8.75
N PHE A 234 8.72 -17.91 7.88
CA PHE A 234 8.75 -16.46 7.92
C PHE A 234 8.01 -15.90 9.15
N GLY A 235 6.85 -16.46 9.50
CA GLY A 235 6.10 -16.06 10.69
C GLY A 235 6.89 -16.26 11.99
N LYS A 236 7.60 -17.38 12.11
CA LYS A 236 8.49 -17.66 13.26
C LYS A 236 9.69 -16.71 13.29
N GLU A 237 10.32 -16.47 12.13
CA GLU A 237 11.49 -15.60 12.02
C GLU A 237 11.16 -14.16 12.44
N VAL A 238 10.06 -13.58 11.91
CA VAL A 238 9.70 -12.19 12.19
C VAL A 238 9.14 -11.94 13.58
N THR A 239 8.86 -12.99 14.34
CA THR A 239 8.30 -12.90 15.71
C THR A 239 9.26 -13.30 16.82
N LYS A 240 10.45 -13.86 16.49
CA LYS A 240 11.37 -14.43 17.48
C LYS A 240 11.84 -13.44 18.54
N ASP A 241 12.00 -12.17 18.20
CA ASP A 241 12.58 -11.13 19.05
C ASP A 241 11.53 -10.19 19.67
N ILE A 242 10.23 -10.49 19.52
CA ILE A 242 9.17 -9.66 20.06
C ILE A 242 8.19 -10.44 20.94
N LYS A 243 7.54 -9.71 21.83
CA LYS A 243 6.45 -10.26 22.64
C LYS A 243 5.12 -10.10 21.91
N PRO A 244 4.21 -11.09 21.99
CA PRO A 244 2.87 -10.94 21.45
C PRO A 244 2.11 -9.83 22.19
N PHE A 245 1.33 -9.04 21.44
CA PHE A 245 0.39 -8.10 22.05
C PHE A 245 -0.87 -8.80 22.59
N TYR A 246 -1.19 -9.97 22.04
CA TYR A 246 -2.24 -10.85 22.53
C TYR A 246 -1.66 -12.23 22.83
N ARG A 247 -2.04 -12.81 23.98
CA ARG A 247 -1.79 -14.22 24.33
C ARG A 247 -2.99 -14.76 25.07
N LYS A 248 -3.49 -15.90 24.61
CA LYS A 248 -4.56 -16.64 25.26
C LYS A 248 -4.15 -17.01 26.69
N LYS A 249 -4.99 -16.66 27.65
CA LYS A 249 -4.78 -17.08 29.05
C LYS A 249 -5.11 -18.56 29.15
N THR A 250 -4.12 -19.41 29.30
CA THR A 250 -4.32 -20.79 29.75
C THR A 250 -4.62 -20.72 31.24
N PHE A 251 -5.82 -21.07 31.65
CA PHE A 251 -6.06 -21.35 33.07
C PHE A 251 -5.30 -22.62 33.43
N GLY A 252 -4.19 -22.45 34.09
CA GLY A 252 -3.52 -23.57 34.72
C GLY A 252 -4.45 -24.16 35.78
N ILE A 253 -4.86 -25.39 35.59
CA ILE A 253 -5.43 -26.21 36.67
C ILE A 253 -4.22 -26.55 37.54
N PHE A 254 -4.15 -25.90 38.69
CA PHE A 254 -3.28 -26.30 39.79
C PHE A 254 -3.95 -27.43 40.56
#